data_22b42837908253a0719ee40ec2b60f6a
#
_entry.id   22b42837908253a0719ee40ec2b60f6a
#
_cell.length_a   1.000
_cell.length_b   1.000
_cell.length_c   1.000
_cell.angle_alpha   90.00
_cell.angle_beta   90.00
_cell.angle_gamma   90.00
#
_symmetry.space_group_name_H-M   'P 1'
#
loop_
_entity.id
_entity.type
_entity.pdbx_description
1 polymer ?
#
loop_
_entity_poly.entity_id
_entity_poly.type
_entity_poly.pdbx_seq_one_letter_code
_entity_poly.pdbx_strand_id
1 'polypeptide(L)'
;MTVAVVGSRSLQVLDLGKYLPAGVTQIVSGGAKGVDQCAREYARKMDIPLLEFLPEYPKYGRAAPIRRNEEIVRSADLVLAFWDGKSRGTMYTVRFARKMGVKVQIFCPDAAGGFDTCAL
;
A
#
# COMPACT_ATOMS: atom_id res chain seq x y z
N MET A 1 -15.09 -4.40 0.61
CA MET A 1 -13.84 -4.91 0.04
C MET A 1 -12.64 -4.56 0.92
N THR A 2 -11.64 -5.37 0.90
CA THR A 2 -10.36 -5.12 1.56
C THR A 2 -9.41 -4.44 0.59
N VAL A 3 -8.88 -3.28 0.97
CA VAL A 3 -7.95 -2.51 0.14
C VAL A 3 -6.60 -2.44 0.83
N ALA A 4 -5.56 -2.88 0.14
CA ALA A 4 -4.19 -2.70 0.60
C ALA A 4 -3.70 -1.33 0.15
N VAL A 5 -3.11 -0.60 1.08
CA VAL A 5 -2.46 0.68 0.79
C VAL A 5 -0.97 0.51 1.06
N VAL A 6 -0.18 0.55 0.00
CA VAL A 6 1.27 0.37 0.07
C VAL A 6 1.95 1.53 -0.62
N GLY A 7 3.23 1.74 -0.32
CA GLY A 7 3.95 2.78 -1.02
C GLY A 7 5.29 3.10 -0.43
N SER A 8 5.92 4.07 -1.04
CA SER A 8 7.28 4.50 -0.73
C SER A 8 7.33 5.22 0.62
N ARG A 9 8.41 4.99 1.36
CA ARG A 9 8.63 5.64 2.67
C ARG A 9 8.83 7.15 2.54
N SER A 10 9.25 7.60 1.36
CA SER A 10 9.50 9.01 1.08
C SER A 10 8.24 9.82 0.76
N LEU A 11 7.10 9.16 0.63
CA LEU A 11 5.87 9.82 0.20
C LEU A 11 4.88 9.98 1.36
N GLN A 12 4.08 11.04 1.27
CA GLN A 12 2.93 11.26 2.14
C GLN A 12 1.69 11.46 1.27
N VAL A 13 0.60 10.82 1.66
CA VAL A 13 -0.69 10.95 0.98
C VAL A 13 -1.62 11.71 1.90
N LEU A 14 -1.78 13.02 1.65
CA LEU A 14 -2.51 13.91 2.56
C LEU A 14 -4.01 13.66 2.58
N ASP A 15 -4.56 13.18 1.46
CA ASP A 15 -6.00 12.93 1.33
C ASP A 15 -6.21 11.55 0.72
N LEU A 16 -5.95 10.52 1.53
CA LEU A 16 -6.04 9.14 1.09
C LEU A 16 -7.46 8.78 0.61
N GLY A 17 -8.48 9.33 1.25
CA GLY A 17 -9.87 9.05 0.89
C GLY A 17 -10.20 9.37 -0.55
N LYS A 18 -9.50 10.34 -1.15
CA LYS A 18 -9.68 10.72 -2.55
C LYS A 18 -9.37 9.57 -3.52
N TYR A 19 -8.47 8.67 -3.12
CA TYR A 19 -8.00 7.58 -3.96
C TYR A 19 -8.68 6.25 -3.67
N LEU A 20 -9.40 6.14 -2.56
CA LEU A 20 -10.08 4.92 -2.17
C LEU A 20 -11.40 4.75 -2.94
N PRO A 21 -11.72 3.53 -3.37
CA PRO A 21 -13.01 3.26 -3.99
C PRO A 21 -14.13 3.26 -2.94
N ALA A 22 -15.36 3.33 -3.39
CA ALA A 22 -16.51 3.11 -2.52
C ALA A 22 -16.54 1.65 -2.04
N GLY A 23 -17.09 1.41 -0.87
CA GLY A 23 -17.28 0.06 -0.35
C GLY A 23 -16.06 -0.55 0.34
N VAL A 24 -15.10 0.29 0.76
CA VAL A 24 -13.96 -0.19 1.56
C VAL A 24 -14.44 -0.56 2.96
N THR A 25 -14.20 -1.81 3.36
CA THR A 25 -14.56 -2.31 4.69
C THR A 25 -13.35 -2.58 5.58
N GLN A 26 -12.15 -2.66 4.99
CA GLN A 26 -10.92 -2.88 5.73
C GLN A 26 -9.74 -2.32 4.92
N ILE A 27 -8.77 -1.75 5.63
CA ILE A 27 -7.49 -1.32 5.06
C ILE A 27 -6.40 -2.25 5.56
N VAL A 28 -5.51 -2.66 4.66
CA VAL A 28 -4.35 -3.49 4.97
C VAL A 28 -3.10 -2.71 4.62
N SER A 29 -2.09 -2.75 5.47
CA SER A 29 -0.85 -1.99 5.28
C SER A 29 0.31 -2.70 5.97
N GLY A 30 1.53 -2.19 5.77
CA GLY A 30 2.74 -2.80 6.30
C GLY A 30 3.28 -2.17 7.58
N GLY A 31 2.66 -1.13 8.09
CA GLY A 31 3.10 -0.48 9.32
C GLY A 31 4.42 0.27 9.22
N ALA A 32 4.90 0.58 8.03
CA ALA A 32 6.14 1.34 7.83
C ALA A 32 5.88 2.86 7.92
N LYS A 33 6.89 3.65 7.59
CA LYS A 33 6.78 5.12 7.49
C LYS A 33 6.17 5.50 6.13
N GLY A 34 5.86 6.78 5.98
CA GLY A 34 5.38 7.34 4.72
C GLY A 34 3.96 6.91 4.41
N VAL A 35 3.74 6.28 3.30
CA VAL A 35 2.40 5.89 2.85
C VAL A 35 1.67 4.99 3.85
N ASP A 36 2.37 4.03 4.44
CA ASP A 36 1.77 3.13 5.44
C ASP A 36 1.27 3.89 6.66
N GLN A 37 2.02 4.91 7.10
CA GLN A 37 1.61 5.76 8.22
C GLN A 37 0.35 6.57 7.86
N CYS A 38 0.27 7.08 6.64
CA CYS A 38 -0.92 7.78 6.17
C CYS A 38 -2.15 6.86 6.16
N ALA A 39 -1.98 5.60 5.79
CA ALA A 39 -3.05 4.61 5.82
C ALA A 39 -3.55 4.39 7.25
N ARG A 40 -2.65 4.30 8.22
CA ARG A 40 -3.00 4.14 9.64
C ARG A 40 -3.79 5.34 10.15
N GLU A 41 -3.31 6.53 9.88
CA GLU A 41 -3.96 7.76 10.32
C GLU A 41 -5.36 7.90 9.70
N TYR A 42 -5.49 7.60 8.42
CA TYR A 42 -6.77 7.66 7.73
C TYR A 42 -7.76 6.63 8.29
N ALA A 43 -7.31 5.40 8.49
CA ALA A 43 -8.15 4.34 9.04
C ALA A 43 -8.69 4.69 10.43
N ARG A 44 -7.84 5.28 11.27
CA ARG A 44 -8.26 5.74 12.60
C ARG A 44 -9.27 6.87 12.51
N LYS A 45 -9.01 7.85 11.66
CA LYS A 45 -9.88 9.02 11.49
C LYS A 45 -11.27 8.61 10.99
N MET A 46 -11.33 7.65 10.09
CA MET A 46 -12.57 7.23 9.44
C MET A 46 -13.20 6.01 10.11
N ASP A 47 -12.61 5.52 11.19
CA ASP A 47 -13.07 4.33 11.92
C ASP A 47 -13.21 3.10 11.01
N ILE A 48 -12.20 2.90 10.16
CA ILE A 48 -12.12 1.74 9.27
C ILE A 48 -11.17 0.72 9.90
N PRO A 49 -11.55 -0.57 9.98
CA PRO A 49 -10.66 -1.60 10.47
C PRO A 49 -9.34 -1.62 9.71
N LEU A 50 -8.23 -1.68 10.44
CA LEU A 50 -6.88 -1.69 9.91
C LEU A 50 -6.18 -2.98 10.31
N LEU A 51 -5.60 -3.67 9.33
CA LEU A 51 -4.73 -4.81 9.55
C LEU A 51 -3.33 -4.45 9.05
N GLU A 52 -2.34 -4.52 9.95
CA GLU A 52 -0.95 -4.25 9.61
C GLU A 52 -0.13 -5.53 9.67
N PHE A 53 0.56 -5.84 8.57
CA PHE A 53 1.51 -6.95 8.52
C PHE A 53 2.91 -6.42 8.73
N LEU A 54 3.50 -6.69 9.90
CA LEU A 54 4.86 -6.27 10.21
C LEU A 54 5.86 -7.29 9.68
N PRO A 55 7.06 -6.84 9.26
CA PRO A 55 8.08 -7.79 8.81
C PRO A 55 8.55 -8.66 9.95
N GLU A 56 8.59 -9.98 9.72
CA GLU A 56 9.00 -10.96 10.71
C GLU A 56 10.48 -11.33 10.52
N TYR A 57 11.37 -10.44 10.92
CA TYR A 57 12.82 -10.62 10.77
C TYR A 57 13.36 -11.90 11.41
N PRO A 58 12.92 -12.31 12.60
CA PRO A 58 13.41 -13.56 13.18
C PRO A 58 13.11 -14.79 12.32
N LYS A 59 12.02 -14.76 11.55
CA LYS A 59 11.60 -15.88 10.71
C LYS A 59 12.23 -15.84 9.32
N TYR A 60 12.34 -14.65 8.73
CA TYR A 60 12.71 -14.51 7.32
C TYR A 60 13.99 -13.71 7.08
N GLY A 61 14.61 -13.14 8.12
CA GLY A 61 15.82 -12.35 7.96
C GLY A 61 15.61 -11.20 6.99
N ARG A 62 16.51 -11.05 6.03
CA ARG A 62 16.46 -9.96 5.03
C ARG A 62 15.24 -10.03 4.12
N ALA A 63 14.63 -11.19 3.97
CA ALA A 63 13.46 -11.37 3.13
C ALA A 63 12.16 -10.95 3.83
N ALA A 64 12.21 -10.58 5.11
CA ALA A 64 11.03 -10.27 5.89
C ALA A 64 10.14 -9.18 5.28
N PRO A 65 10.67 -8.04 4.78
CA PRO A 65 9.82 -7.02 4.15
C PRO A 65 9.12 -7.54 2.89
N ILE A 66 9.82 -8.34 2.09
CA ILE A 66 9.25 -8.91 0.86
C ILE A 66 8.15 -9.92 1.20
N ARG A 67 8.39 -10.79 2.17
CA ARG A 67 7.38 -11.77 2.61
C ARG A 67 6.14 -11.09 3.17
N ARG A 68 6.34 -10.04 3.95
CA ARG A 68 5.25 -9.22 4.46
C ARG A 68 4.42 -8.61 3.32
N ASN A 69 5.07 -8.09 2.28
CA ASN A 69 4.38 -7.51 1.13
C ASN A 69 3.55 -8.55 0.39
N GLU A 70 4.03 -9.78 0.28
CA GLU A 70 3.27 -10.87 -0.31
C GLU A 70 2.00 -11.19 0.50
N GLU A 71 2.10 -11.19 1.82
CA GLU A 71 0.94 -11.40 2.69
C GLU A 71 -0.10 -10.29 2.53
N ILE A 72 0.35 -9.05 2.41
CA ILE A 72 -0.53 -7.91 2.17
C ILE A 72 -1.35 -8.14 0.88
N VAL A 73 -0.68 -8.50 -0.20
CA VAL A 73 -1.35 -8.74 -1.49
C VAL A 73 -2.36 -9.87 -1.38
N ARG A 74 -2.00 -10.98 -0.73
CA ARG A 74 -2.89 -12.14 -0.60
C ARG A 74 -4.15 -11.83 0.20
N SER A 75 -4.11 -10.84 1.07
CA SER A 75 -5.26 -10.47 1.91
C SER A 75 -6.19 -9.44 1.26
N ALA A 76 -5.81 -8.87 0.12
CA ALA A 76 -6.50 -7.72 -0.46
C ALA A 76 -7.30 -8.07 -1.71
N ASP A 77 -8.38 -7.33 -1.91
CA ASP A 77 -9.16 -7.36 -3.15
C ASP A 77 -8.61 -6.36 -4.17
N LEU A 78 -8.00 -5.29 -3.66
CA LEU A 78 -7.42 -4.22 -4.48
C LEU A 78 -6.17 -3.71 -3.77
N VAL A 79 -5.11 -3.46 -4.52
CA VAL A 79 -3.89 -2.83 -4.02
C VAL A 79 -3.77 -1.43 -4.61
N LEU A 80 -3.63 -0.43 -3.75
CA LEU A 80 -3.28 0.94 -4.14
C LEU A 80 -1.82 1.15 -3.79
N ALA A 81 -0.99 1.40 -4.79
CA ALA A 81 0.44 1.57 -4.62
C ALA A 81 0.84 3.01 -4.96
N PHE A 82 1.37 3.73 -3.98
CA PHE A 82 1.87 5.10 -4.15
C PHE A 82 3.39 5.04 -4.30
N TRP A 83 3.88 5.29 -5.50
CA TRP A 83 5.27 5.02 -5.88
C TRP A 83 6.03 6.31 -6.21
N ASP A 84 7.25 6.42 -5.68
CA ASP A 84 8.13 7.57 -5.91
C ASP A 84 8.98 7.45 -7.18
N GLY A 85 8.81 6.38 -7.95
CA GLY A 85 9.60 6.10 -9.14
C GLY A 85 10.91 5.36 -8.87
N LYS A 86 11.25 5.10 -7.61
CA LYS A 86 12.53 4.51 -7.21
C LYS A 86 12.39 3.29 -6.32
N SER A 87 11.40 3.25 -5.44
CA SER A 87 11.24 2.20 -4.45
C SER A 87 11.09 0.82 -5.08
N ARG A 88 12.03 -0.07 -4.79
CA ARG A 88 12.01 -1.46 -5.29
C ARG A 88 10.95 -2.29 -4.58
N GLY A 89 10.76 -2.06 -3.29
CA GLY A 89 9.77 -2.79 -2.50
C GLY A 89 8.35 -2.54 -2.98
N THR A 90 8.02 -1.29 -3.30
CA THR A 90 6.71 -0.94 -3.84
C THR A 90 6.50 -1.60 -5.21
N MET A 91 7.50 -1.54 -6.08
CA MET A 91 7.39 -2.15 -7.41
C MET A 91 7.33 -3.68 -7.33
N TYR A 92 8.05 -4.30 -6.40
CA TYR A 92 7.93 -5.74 -6.16
C TYR A 92 6.49 -6.11 -5.78
N THR A 93 5.88 -5.34 -4.89
CA THR A 93 4.49 -5.56 -4.46
C THR A 93 3.52 -5.45 -5.64
N VAL A 94 3.71 -4.45 -6.51
CA VAL A 94 2.91 -4.28 -7.72
C VAL A 94 3.01 -5.50 -8.63
N ARG A 95 4.23 -5.95 -8.89
CA ARG A 95 4.47 -7.13 -9.76
C ARG A 95 3.88 -8.39 -9.16
N PHE A 96 4.03 -8.56 -7.86
CA PHE A 96 3.46 -9.72 -7.17
C PHE A 96 1.92 -9.72 -7.24
N ALA A 97 1.30 -8.55 -7.04
CA ALA A 97 -0.15 -8.41 -7.17
C ALA A 97 -0.62 -8.82 -8.57
N ARG A 98 0.05 -8.36 -9.61
CA ARG A 98 -0.26 -8.72 -10.99
C ARG A 98 -0.11 -10.22 -11.24
N LYS A 99 0.96 -10.81 -10.71
CA LYS A 99 1.20 -12.25 -10.82
C LYS A 99 0.10 -13.06 -10.15
N MET A 100 -0.42 -12.60 -9.03
CA MET A 100 -1.46 -13.28 -8.27
C MET A 100 -2.87 -12.98 -8.76
N GLY A 101 -3.01 -12.15 -9.79
CA GLY A 101 -4.32 -11.77 -10.31
C GLY A 101 -5.07 -10.78 -9.43
N VAL A 102 -4.40 -10.12 -8.50
CA VAL A 102 -5.00 -9.10 -7.66
C VAL A 102 -4.93 -7.74 -8.37
N LYS A 103 -6.06 -7.06 -8.43
CA LYS A 103 -6.15 -5.76 -9.07
C LYS A 103 -5.25 -4.74 -8.37
N VAL A 104 -4.48 -3.98 -9.13
CA VAL A 104 -3.57 -2.97 -8.58
C VAL A 104 -3.69 -1.66 -9.37
N GLN A 105 -3.71 -0.55 -8.65
CA GLN A 105 -3.62 0.79 -9.21
C GLN A 105 -2.36 1.44 -8.66
N ILE A 106 -1.57 2.05 -9.56
CA ILE A 106 -0.32 2.69 -9.20
C ILE A 106 -0.50 4.20 -9.33
N PHE A 107 -0.09 4.93 -8.28
CA PHE A 107 -0.15 6.37 -8.25
C PHE A 107 1.26 6.94 -8.10
N CYS A 108 1.56 7.97 -8.89
CA CYS A 108 2.82 8.71 -8.83
C CYS A 108 2.57 10.16 -8.46
N PRO A 109 3.52 10.82 -7.77
CA PRO A 109 3.36 12.23 -7.43
C PRO A 109 3.14 13.09 -8.68
N ASP A 110 2.21 14.04 -8.58
CA ASP A 110 1.97 15.02 -9.63
C ASP A 110 2.57 16.39 -9.26
N ALA A 111 2.47 17.37 -10.17
CA ALA A 111 3.03 18.69 -9.96
C ALA A 111 2.25 19.53 -8.94
N ALA A 112 1.04 19.13 -8.59
CA ALA A 112 0.16 19.89 -7.69
C ALA A 112 0.21 19.37 -6.24
N GLY A 113 1.12 18.45 -5.92
CA GLY A 113 1.23 17.86 -4.58
C GLY A 113 0.31 16.70 -4.31
N GLY A 114 -0.46 16.26 -5.29
CA GLY A 114 -1.28 15.05 -5.23
C GLY A 114 -0.65 13.89 -5.97
N PHE A 115 -1.49 12.99 -6.47
CA PHE A 115 -1.05 11.79 -7.18
C PHE A 115 -1.93 11.55 -8.40
N ASP A 116 -1.29 11.12 -9.48
CA ASP A 116 -1.97 10.66 -10.70
C ASP A 116 -1.66 9.20 -10.97
N THR A 117 -2.53 8.54 -11.71
CA THR A 117 -2.31 7.15 -12.12
C THR A 117 -1.07 7.06 -12.99
N CYS A 118 -0.18 6.13 -12.66
CA CYS A 118 1.00 5.85 -13.49
C CYS A 118 0.64 4.82 -14.57
N ALA A 119 1.12 5.07 -15.78
CA ALA A 119 0.97 4.14 -16.89
C ALA A 119 2.14 3.13 -16.91
N LEU A 120 2.09 2.14 -16.04
CA LEU A 120 3.15 1.12 -15.96
C LEU A 120 2.65 -0.27 -16.33
#